data_f9d5e8cbca451f2e4a3842c92fca660a
#
_entry.id   f9d5e8cbca451f2e4a3842c92fca660a
#
_cell.length_a   1.000
_cell.length_b   1.000
_cell.length_c   1.000
_cell.angle_alpha   90.00
_cell.angle_beta   90.00
_cell.angle_gamma   90.00
#
_symmetry.space_group_name_H-M   'P 1'
#
loop_
_entity.id
_entity.type
_entity.pdbx_description
1 polymer ?
#
loop_
_entity_poly.entity_id
_entity_poly.type
_entity_poly.pdbx_seq_one_letter_code
_entity_poly.pdbx_strand_id
1 'polypeptide(L)'
;MAAGSTTAARALLPVMCFVVMIVAVLQTLVVPIVGTIGAQLDVGPTAVGWLLTANLLAAATATPVLGRLADLRGKRPVLLGVLVVVLLGSLIGAVSTSVGVLIFARVLQGVSFALFPIGIAVLRDELPAEKLTGAMGIFSGTLGFGGCFGIVLTGVLVSDGADFHRVFWLSSAITAAGLVLAWIAIPRRPRAGTGSIDWVGAVGLAAGLVLVLLPLAEGGTWGWTSPVTIASGVAGILVLIGWFLFERRITDPLVAPRLLTNPPVLVTHLSALVVGMSMFVMFLGSSYFVQTPRGVAGYGFGATVLEASTVYLLPGAISGVLASILSGRLIHRFGSRAVLIAASVVGVSGFVVFVFAHDRTWEVIAAIVLVNTYISLAYASLPSLLVAEVRQDETGVANSINSIARSAGSSVASALLATLLAGITLPGTDIPTESAYVIAFVVGATAAALAGLLPFFGITRTTRTPSDEEEDEVHATALAAEWGTVGGLGGANTSRPGERTTPVSG
;
A
#
# COMPACT_ATOMS: atom_id res chain seq x y z
N MET A 1 24.74 -0.76 29.05
CA MET A 1 23.45 -0.47 28.34
C MET A 1 23.31 -1.21 26.99
N ALA A 2 24.09 -2.27 26.71
CA ALA A 2 24.10 -2.95 25.38
C ALA A 2 23.12 -4.13 25.24
N ALA A 3 22.56 -4.67 26.30
CA ALA A 3 21.67 -5.84 26.24
C ALA A 3 20.21 -5.51 25.85
N GLY A 4 19.75 -4.26 26.05
CA GLY A 4 18.39 -3.82 25.69
C GLY A 4 18.21 -3.54 24.20
N SER A 5 19.26 -3.25 23.45
CA SER A 5 19.20 -2.90 22.03
C SER A 5 18.98 -4.11 21.11
N THR A 6 19.50 -5.28 21.49
CA THR A 6 19.37 -6.50 20.67
C THR A 6 17.98 -7.13 20.75
N THR A 7 17.31 -7.04 21.88
CA THR A 7 15.95 -7.58 22.07
C THR A 7 14.90 -6.70 21.39
N ALA A 8 15.03 -5.37 21.49
CA ALA A 8 14.15 -4.42 20.80
C ALA A 8 14.28 -4.54 19.27
N ALA A 9 15.50 -4.69 18.74
CA ALA A 9 15.72 -4.89 17.31
C ALA A 9 15.14 -6.24 16.80
N ARG A 10 15.13 -7.29 17.63
CA ARG A 10 14.51 -8.58 17.28
C ARG A 10 13.00 -8.54 17.28
N ALA A 11 12.37 -7.69 18.12
CA ALA A 11 10.93 -7.54 18.20
C ALA A 11 10.35 -6.59 17.14
N LEU A 12 11.17 -5.72 16.54
CA LEU A 12 10.73 -4.68 15.63
C LEU A 12 9.97 -5.23 14.42
N LEU A 13 10.58 -6.16 13.67
CA LEU A 13 9.97 -6.72 12.47
C LEU A 13 8.63 -7.44 12.75
N PRO A 14 8.50 -8.34 13.73
CA PRO A 14 7.22 -8.94 14.10
C PRO A 14 6.16 -7.91 14.47
N VAL A 15 6.52 -6.87 15.24
CA VAL A 15 5.57 -5.81 15.61
C VAL A 15 5.14 -4.99 14.40
N MET A 16 6.08 -4.65 13.52
CA MET A 16 5.75 -3.93 12.29
C MET A 16 4.85 -4.77 11.36
N CYS A 17 5.09 -6.08 11.26
CA CYS A 17 4.20 -7.00 10.55
C CYS A 17 2.80 -7.04 11.18
N PHE A 18 2.70 -7.04 12.50
CA PHE A 18 1.41 -6.97 13.17
C PHE A 18 0.69 -5.63 12.89
N VAL A 19 1.41 -4.50 12.89
CA VAL A 19 0.86 -3.19 12.57
C VAL A 19 0.32 -3.14 11.13
N VAL A 20 1.06 -3.69 10.16
CA VAL A 20 0.58 -3.70 8.78
C VAL A 20 -0.54 -4.72 8.55
N MET A 21 -0.56 -5.79 9.33
CA MET A 21 -1.69 -6.73 9.33
C MET A 21 -3.00 -6.04 9.76
N ILE A 22 -2.94 -5.13 10.74
CA ILE A 22 -4.11 -4.32 11.14
C ILE A 22 -4.68 -3.57 9.95
N VAL A 23 -3.83 -2.94 9.11
CA VAL A 23 -4.27 -2.22 7.90
C VAL A 23 -5.09 -3.12 6.99
N ALA A 24 -4.55 -4.31 6.69
CA ALA A 24 -5.17 -5.25 5.77
C ALA A 24 -6.47 -5.85 6.34
N VAL A 25 -6.46 -6.19 7.62
CA VAL A 25 -7.65 -6.71 8.33
C VAL A 25 -8.76 -5.65 8.34
N LEU A 26 -8.48 -4.41 8.72
CA LEU A 26 -9.48 -3.33 8.75
C LEU A 26 -10.06 -3.01 7.36
N GLN A 27 -9.29 -3.22 6.31
CA GLN A 27 -9.75 -3.04 4.93
C GLN A 27 -10.78 -4.09 4.53
N THR A 28 -10.61 -5.33 4.96
CA THR A 28 -11.38 -6.48 4.48
C THR A 28 -12.51 -6.92 5.40
N LEU A 29 -12.41 -6.63 6.72
CA LEU A 29 -13.40 -7.03 7.73
C LEU A 29 -14.83 -6.59 7.40
N VAL A 30 -15.01 -5.39 6.82
CA VAL A 30 -16.34 -4.81 6.57
C VAL A 30 -16.96 -5.33 5.26
N VAL A 31 -16.14 -5.79 4.30
CA VAL A 31 -16.61 -6.20 2.98
C VAL A 31 -17.71 -7.28 3.04
N PRO A 32 -17.53 -8.41 3.77
CA PRO A 32 -18.56 -9.46 3.78
C PRO A 32 -19.82 -9.08 4.56
N ILE A 33 -19.76 -8.08 5.44
CA ILE A 33 -20.88 -7.69 6.32
C ILE A 33 -21.64 -6.44 5.88
N VAL A 34 -21.31 -5.88 4.71
CA VAL A 34 -22.01 -4.69 4.16
C VAL A 34 -23.53 -4.92 4.10
N GLY A 35 -23.96 -6.09 3.61
CA GLY A 35 -25.37 -6.47 3.58
C GLY A 35 -25.99 -6.61 4.97
N THR A 36 -25.27 -7.19 5.92
CA THR A 36 -25.72 -7.34 7.33
C THR A 36 -25.89 -5.98 7.99
N ILE A 37 -24.96 -5.03 7.77
CA ILE A 37 -25.08 -3.66 8.27
C ILE A 37 -26.31 -2.97 7.68
N GLY A 38 -26.55 -3.12 6.36
CA GLY A 38 -27.72 -2.58 5.70
C GLY A 38 -29.03 -3.08 6.30
N ALA A 39 -29.12 -4.40 6.52
CA ALA A 39 -30.28 -5.01 7.13
C ALA A 39 -30.50 -4.61 8.61
N GLN A 40 -29.42 -4.55 9.41
CA GLN A 40 -29.53 -4.22 10.84
C GLN A 40 -29.78 -2.73 11.10
N LEU A 41 -29.35 -1.83 10.20
CA LEU A 41 -29.59 -0.38 10.32
C LEU A 41 -30.77 0.11 9.48
N ASP A 42 -31.45 -0.80 8.76
CA ASP A 42 -32.57 -0.49 7.86
C ASP A 42 -32.20 0.61 6.82
N VAL A 43 -31.05 0.44 6.14
CA VAL A 43 -30.54 1.38 5.14
C VAL A 43 -30.23 0.68 3.82
N GLY A 44 -30.44 1.41 2.73
CA GLY A 44 -30.27 0.89 1.37
C GLY A 44 -28.79 0.63 1.00
N PRO A 45 -28.56 -0.18 -0.07
CA PRO A 45 -27.22 -0.58 -0.52
C PRO A 45 -26.28 0.59 -0.82
N THR A 46 -26.81 1.69 -1.37
CA THR A 46 -26.01 2.90 -1.66
C THR A 46 -25.42 3.52 -0.40
N ALA A 47 -26.20 3.57 0.69
CA ALA A 47 -25.74 4.15 1.95
C ALA A 47 -24.63 3.30 2.60
N VAL A 48 -24.76 1.96 2.56
CA VAL A 48 -23.72 1.06 3.10
C VAL A 48 -22.50 0.98 2.18
N GLY A 49 -22.63 1.18 0.87
CA GLY A 49 -21.52 1.29 -0.07
C GLY A 49 -20.52 2.39 0.34
N TRP A 50 -21.02 3.48 0.89
CA TRP A 50 -20.18 4.57 1.41
C TRP A 50 -19.23 4.15 2.53
N LEU A 51 -19.49 3.05 3.26
CA LEU A 51 -18.57 2.53 4.26
C LEU A 51 -17.23 2.09 3.65
N LEU A 52 -17.25 1.59 2.43
CA LEU A 52 -16.04 1.19 1.69
C LEU A 52 -15.42 2.40 1.00
N THR A 53 -16.22 3.16 0.27
CA THR A 53 -15.78 4.34 -0.49
C THR A 53 -15.12 5.39 0.42
N ALA A 54 -15.74 5.76 1.54
CA ALA A 54 -15.20 6.74 2.47
C ALA A 54 -13.86 6.31 3.09
N ASN A 55 -13.71 5.03 3.38
CA ASN A 55 -12.44 4.48 3.88
C ASN A 55 -11.32 4.61 2.85
N LEU A 56 -11.58 4.27 1.58
CA LEU A 56 -10.60 4.36 0.50
C LEU A 56 -10.24 5.81 0.16
N LEU A 57 -11.21 6.73 0.16
CA LEU A 57 -10.96 8.16 -0.06
C LEU A 57 -10.12 8.76 1.07
N ALA A 58 -10.43 8.43 2.32
CA ALA A 58 -9.64 8.84 3.48
C ALA A 58 -8.21 8.28 3.40
N ALA A 59 -8.05 7.03 3.00
CA ALA A 59 -6.75 6.40 2.78
C ALA A 59 -5.92 7.16 1.74
N ALA A 60 -6.50 7.44 0.57
CA ALA A 60 -5.82 8.12 -0.52
C ALA A 60 -5.38 9.55 -0.15
N THR A 61 -6.22 10.28 0.59
CA THR A 61 -5.95 11.67 0.98
C THR A 61 -4.99 11.80 2.17
N ALA A 62 -5.16 10.96 3.19
CA ALA A 62 -4.35 11.03 4.41
C ALA A 62 -2.93 10.47 4.25
N THR A 63 -2.77 9.44 3.40
CA THR A 63 -1.49 8.71 3.29
C THR A 63 -0.30 9.58 2.91
N PRO A 64 -0.34 10.45 1.87
CA PRO A 64 0.81 11.28 1.51
C PRO A 64 1.11 12.35 2.55
N VAL A 65 0.07 12.94 3.16
CA VAL A 65 0.23 13.96 4.21
C VAL A 65 0.90 13.36 5.44
N LEU A 66 0.45 12.17 5.85
CA LEU A 66 1.02 11.47 7.00
C LEU A 66 2.41 10.89 6.71
N GLY A 67 2.68 10.48 5.48
CA GLY A 67 4.03 10.11 5.04
C GLY A 67 4.99 11.29 5.20
N ARG A 68 4.65 12.46 4.65
CA ARG A 68 5.45 13.68 4.79
C ARG A 68 5.57 14.14 6.25
N LEU A 69 4.49 14.06 7.00
CA LEU A 69 4.51 14.38 8.43
C LEU A 69 5.47 13.46 9.21
N ALA A 70 5.51 12.17 8.85
CA ALA A 70 6.42 11.21 9.47
C ALA A 70 7.89 11.51 9.15
N ASP A 71 8.19 11.92 7.92
CA ASP A 71 9.53 12.32 7.50
C ASP A 71 10.00 13.59 8.24
N LEU A 72 9.10 14.58 8.47
CA LEU A 72 9.42 15.84 9.13
C LEU A 72 9.42 15.75 10.66
N ARG A 73 8.42 15.10 11.27
CA ARG A 73 8.22 15.08 12.74
C ARG A 73 8.72 13.81 13.42
N GLY A 74 9.18 12.84 12.62
CA GLY A 74 9.63 11.54 13.09
C GLY A 74 8.56 10.46 12.91
N LYS A 75 9.00 9.28 12.52
CA LYS A 75 8.13 8.16 12.11
C LYS A 75 7.35 7.57 13.27
N ARG A 76 8.00 7.42 14.44
CA ARG A 76 7.36 6.85 15.64
C ARG A 76 6.15 7.65 16.14
N PRO A 77 6.24 8.97 16.43
CA PRO A 77 5.09 9.72 16.95
C PRO A 77 3.93 9.76 15.95
N VAL A 78 4.21 9.84 14.63
CA VAL A 78 3.16 9.84 13.61
C VAL A 78 2.49 8.48 13.50
N LEU A 79 3.26 7.39 13.49
CA LEU A 79 2.71 6.03 13.46
C LEU A 79 1.82 5.75 14.68
N LEU A 80 2.25 6.13 15.89
CA LEU A 80 1.44 5.99 17.09
C LEU A 80 0.18 6.87 17.03
N GLY A 81 0.29 8.11 16.53
CA GLY A 81 -0.85 9.00 16.31
C GLY A 81 -1.88 8.41 15.34
N VAL A 82 -1.43 7.81 14.25
CA VAL A 82 -2.30 7.09 13.30
C VAL A 82 -3.03 5.94 14.00
N LEU A 83 -2.31 5.11 14.77
CA LEU A 83 -2.94 4.01 15.52
C LEU A 83 -3.98 4.49 16.54
N VAL A 84 -3.76 5.64 17.19
CA VAL A 84 -4.75 6.27 18.09
C VAL A 84 -6.00 6.69 17.31
N VAL A 85 -5.84 7.36 16.17
CA VAL A 85 -6.98 7.77 15.33
C VAL A 85 -7.78 6.56 14.84
N VAL A 86 -7.08 5.50 14.40
CA VAL A 86 -7.72 4.24 13.96
C VAL A 86 -8.44 3.55 15.10
N LEU A 87 -7.88 3.55 16.31
CA LEU A 87 -8.52 3.02 17.50
C LEU A 87 -9.81 3.79 17.83
N LEU A 88 -9.76 5.12 17.79
CA LEU A 88 -10.94 5.95 17.99
C LEU A 88 -12.02 5.65 16.94
N GLY A 89 -11.64 5.55 15.66
CA GLY A 89 -12.57 5.15 14.61
C GLY A 89 -13.19 3.78 14.85
N SER A 90 -12.40 2.81 15.30
CA SER A 90 -12.88 1.45 15.61
C SER A 90 -13.85 1.45 16.81
N LEU A 91 -13.55 2.20 17.87
CA LEU A 91 -14.43 2.34 19.04
C LEU A 91 -15.74 3.05 18.68
N ILE A 92 -15.68 4.13 17.87
CA ILE A 92 -16.89 4.81 17.37
C ILE A 92 -17.76 3.84 16.55
N GLY A 93 -17.14 3.06 15.65
CA GLY A 93 -17.87 2.04 14.89
C GLY A 93 -18.48 0.96 15.76
N ALA A 94 -17.80 0.57 16.85
CA ALA A 94 -18.25 -0.47 17.77
C ALA A 94 -19.49 -0.09 18.62
N VAL A 95 -19.80 1.20 18.73
CA VAL A 95 -20.97 1.70 19.50
C VAL A 95 -21.96 2.46 18.60
N SER A 96 -21.76 2.48 17.31
CA SER A 96 -22.55 3.29 16.38
C SER A 96 -23.88 2.63 16.02
N THR A 97 -24.96 3.38 16.13
CA THR A 97 -26.32 2.99 15.73
C THR A 97 -26.79 3.66 14.43
N SER A 98 -25.92 4.39 13.75
CA SER A 98 -26.24 5.18 12.56
C SER A 98 -25.21 4.98 11.46
N VAL A 99 -25.68 4.84 10.21
CA VAL A 99 -24.77 4.69 9.05
C VAL A 99 -23.86 5.92 8.87
N GLY A 100 -24.32 7.13 9.15
CA GLY A 100 -23.49 8.33 9.07
C GLY A 100 -22.32 8.32 10.06
N VAL A 101 -22.55 7.88 11.29
CA VAL A 101 -21.49 7.72 12.30
C VAL A 101 -20.55 6.58 11.91
N LEU A 102 -21.06 5.48 11.34
CA LEU A 102 -20.22 4.41 10.79
C LEU A 102 -19.34 4.88 9.63
N ILE A 103 -19.87 5.70 8.72
CA ILE A 103 -19.07 6.29 7.62
C ILE A 103 -17.95 7.15 8.21
N PHE A 104 -18.24 7.99 9.21
CA PHE A 104 -17.20 8.78 9.89
C PHE A 104 -16.16 7.89 10.58
N ALA A 105 -16.58 6.81 11.24
CA ALA A 105 -15.67 5.82 11.82
C ALA A 105 -14.76 5.19 10.74
N ARG A 106 -15.31 4.88 9.56
CA ARG A 106 -14.56 4.35 8.41
C ARG A 106 -13.57 5.36 7.82
N VAL A 107 -13.90 6.65 7.81
CA VAL A 107 -12.95 7.72 7.45
C VAL A 107 -11.75 7.70 8.40
N LEU A 108 -11.97 7.63 9.72
CA LEU A 108 -10.89 7.53 10.70
C LEU A 108 -10.06 6.26 10.54
N GLN A 109 -10.70 5.12 10.27
CA GLN A 109 -10.00 3.86 10.00
C GLN A 109 -9.19 3.91 8.70
N GLY A 110 -9.63 4.66 7.67
CA GLY A 110 -8.92 4.83 6.41
C GLY A 110 -7.51 5.44 6.57
N VAL A 111 -7.32 6.23 7.62
CA VAL A 111 -5.98 6.79 7.96
C VAL A 111 -4.93 5.69 8.20
N SER A 112 -5.36 4.46 8.53
CA SER A 112 -4.47 3.30 8.75
C SER A 112 -3.58 2.96 7.56
N PHE A 113 -3.98 3.29 6.35
CA PHE A 113 -3.18 3.02 5.14
C PHE A 113 -1.80 3.69 5.17
N ALA A 114 -1.66 4.81 5.89
CA ALA A 114 -0.36 5.46 6.10
C ALA A 114 0.63 4.61 6.93
N LEU A 115 0.14 3.64 7.71
CA LEU A 115 1.02 2.75 8.50
C LEU A 115 1.94 1.91 7.61
N PHE A 116 1.52 1.58 6.38
CA PHE A 116 2.35 0.79 5.46
C PHE A 116 3.59 1.58 4.99
N PRO A 117 3.47 2.75 4.32
CA PRO A 117 4.64 3.52 3.89
C PRO A 117 5.50 4.02 5.07
N ILE A 118 4.87 4.42 6.18
CA ILE A 118 5.61 4.81 7.40
C ILE A 118 6.37 3.61 7.96
N GLY A 119 5.77 2.41 7.92
CA GLY A 119 6.41 1.19 8.36
C GLY A 119 7.64 0.82 7.54
N ILE A 120 7.59 0.96 6.20
CA ILE A 120 8.76 0.78 5.33
C ILE A 120 9.86 1.76 5.72
N ALA A 121 9.50 3.03 5.95
CA ALA A 121 10.46 4.05 6.35
C ALA A 121 11.09 3.77 7.74
N VAL A 122 10.31 3.22 8.70
CA VAL A 122 10.85 2.76 9.99
C VAL A 122 11.81 1.60 9.80
N LEU A 123 11.46 0.60 8.98
CA LEU A 123 12.34 -0.54 8.72
C LEU A 123 13.65 -0.11 8.06
N ARG A 124 13.59 0.85 7.12
CA ARG A 124 14.78 1.42 6.46
C ARG A 124 15.71 2.13 7.45
N ASP A 125 15.16 2.83 8.45
CA ASP A 125 15.97 3.54 9.44
C ASP A 125 16.60 2.63 10.50
N GLU A 126 15.96 1.49 10.79
CA GLU A 126 16.32 0.66 11.95
C GLU A 126 17.05 -0.63 11.58
N LEU A 127 16.98 -1.08 10.33
CA LEU A 127 17.56 -2.33 9.90
C LEU A 127 18.81 -2.11 9.03
N PRO A 128 19.85 -2.94 9.21
CA PRO A 128 20.99 -2.96 8.30
C PRO A 128 20.57 -3.30 6.86
N ALA A 129 21.31 -2.77 5.87
CA ALA A 129 20.99 -2.94 4.45
C ALA A 129 20.81 -4.41 4.03
N GLU A 130 21.64 -5.31 4.59
CA GLU A 130 21.61 -6.75 4.26
C GLU A 130 20.31 -7.43 4.71
N LYS A 131 19.65 -6.90 5.75
CA LYS A 131 18.39 -7.45 6.30
C LYS A 131 17.15 -6.72 5.78
N LEU A 132 17.31 -5.50 5.25
CA LEU A 132 16.24 -4.61 4.87
C LEU A 132 15.33 -5.22 3.80
N THR A 133 15.91 -5.73 2.71
CA THR A 133 15.17 -6.32 1.59
C THR A 133 14.30 -7.50 2.04
N GLY A 134 14.85 -8.38 2.88
CA GLY A 134 14.11 -9.51 3.44
C GLY A 134 12.97 -9.07 4.36
N ALA A 135 13.25 -8.08 5.21
CA ALA A 135 12.27 -7.52 6.13
C ALA A 135 11.12 -6.82 5.38
N MET A 136 11.43 -6.04 4.34
CA MET A 136 10.43 -5.39 3.48
C MET A 136 9.54 -6.42 2.76
N GLY A 137 10.14 -7.53 2.31
CA GLY A 137 9.40 -8.63 1.71
C GLY A 137 8.37 -9.24 2.66
N ILE A 138 8.79 -9.62 3.86
CA ILE A 138 7.91 -10.20 4.90
C ILE A 138 6.84 -9.18 5.32
N PHE A 139 7.23 -7.95 5.58
CA PHE A 139 6.34 -6.85 5.96
C PHE A 139 5.26 -6.61 4.90
N SER A 140 5.65 -6.50 3.62
CA SER A 140 4.72 -6.25 2.51
C SER A 140 3.79 -7.43 2.27
N GLY A 141 4.28 -8.66 2.38
CA GLY A 141 3.45 -9.84 2.20
C GLY A 141 2.45 -10.08 3.31
N THR A 142 2.70 -9.53 4.49
CA THR A 142 1.74 -9.55 5.59
C THR A 142 0.44 -8.82 5.23
N LEU A 143 0.46 -7.85 4.29
CA LEU A 143 -0.77 -7.24 3.75
C LEU A 143 -1.68 -8.26 3.07
N GLY A 144 -1.13 -9.11 2.21
CA GLY A 144 -1.92 -10.13 1.51
C GLY A 144 -2.54 -11.13 2.48
N PHE A 145 -1.75 -11.63 3.43
CA PHE A 145 -2.23 -12.53 4.47
C PHE A 145 -3.30 -11.86 5.35
N GLY A 146 -3.04 -10.63 5.81
CA GLY A 146 -3.97 -9.88 6.67
C GLY A 146 -5.33 -9.67 6.01
N GLY A 147 -5.35 -9.44 4.69
CA GLY A 147 -6.59 -9.29 3.93
C GLY A 147 -7.47 -10.54 3.97
N CYS A 148 -6.90 -11.71 3.67
CA CYS A 148 -7.62 -12.98 3.77
C CYS A 148 -8.01 -13.32 5.22
N PHE A 149 -7.10 -13.10 6.17
CA PHE A 149 -7.35 -13.32 7.58
C PHE A 149 -8.53 -12.47 8.10
N GLY A 150 -8.64 -11.21 7.65
CA GLY A 150 -9.77 -10.35 7.96
C GLY A 150 -11.11 -10.92 7.50
N ILE A 151 -11.19 -11.43 6.27
CA ILE A 151 -12.42 -12.04 5.73
C ILE A 151 -12.81 -13.29 6.54
N VAL A 152 -11.84 -14.16 6.84
CA VAL A 152 -12.08 -15.37 7.65
C VAL A 152 -12.58 -15.00 9.05
N LEU A 153 -11.92 -14.04 9.72
CA LEU A 153 -12.35 -13.56 11.04
C LEU A 153 -13.78 -13.02 11.01
N THR A 154 -14.13 -12.26 9.98
CA THR A 154 -15.50 -11.74 9.83
C THR A 154 -16.51 -12.88 9.65
N GLY A 155 -16.21 -13.85 8.80
CA GLY A 155 -17.06 -15.01 8.58
C GLY A 155 -17.35 -15.78 9.87
N VAL A 156 -16.35 -15.91 10.76
CA VAL A 156 -16.51 -16.57 12.06
C VAL A 156 -17.30 -15.71 13.06
N LEU A 157 -17.06 -14.40 13.09
CA LEU A 157 -17.67 -13.50 14.08
C LEU A 157 -19.13 -13.17 13.79
N VAL A 158 -19.52 -13.15 12.52
CA VAL A 158 -20.84 -12.70 12.05
C VAL A 158 -21.62 -13.88 11.41
N SER A 159 -21.25 -15.14 11.74
CA SER A 159 -22.07 -16.29 11.41
C SER A 159 -23.46 -16.15 12.07
N ASP A 160 -24.48 -16.68 11.36
CA ASP A 160 -25.86 -16.79 11.88
C ASP A 160 -26.57 -15.47 12.20
N GLY A 161 -26.26 -14.38 11.48
CA GLY A 161 -26.93 -13.09 11.65
C GLY A 161 -26.50 -12.31 12.91
N ALA A 162 -25.33 -12.62 13.45
CA ALA A 162 -24.78 -11.93 14.62
C ALA A 162 -24.59 -10.44 14.36
N ASP A 163 -24.55 -9.66 15.45
CA ASP A 163 -24.39 -8.23 15.45
C ASP A 163 -23.07 -7.78 14.78
N PHE A 164 -23.17 -6.88 13.79
CA PHE A 164 -22.02 -6.34 13.08
C PHE A 164 -21.02 -5.59 13.98
N HIS A 165 -21.44 -5.07 15.12
CA HIS A 165 -20.59 -4.36 16.08
C HIS A 165 -19.43 -5.23 16.58
N ARG A 166 -19.56 -6.58 16.59
CA ARG A 166 -18.48 -7.50 16.97
C ARG A 166 -17.22 -7.30 16.14
N VAL A 167 -17.37 -6.97 14.86
CA VAL A 167 -16.25 -6.72 13.93
C VAL A 167 -15.49 -5.45 14.33
N PHE A 168 -16.21 -4.42 14.74
CA PHE A 168 -15.58 -3.16 15.21
C PHE A 168 -14.95 -3.31 16.60
N TRP A 169 -15.53 -4.12 17.50
CA TRP A 169 -14.89 -4.49 18.77
C TRP A 169 -13.60 -5.26 18.56
N LEU A 170 -13.58 -6.22 17.63
CA LEU A 170 -12.34 -6.90 17.23
C LEU A 170 -11.32 -5.92 16.68
N SER A 171 -11.74 -5.03 15.77
CA SER A 171 -10.90 -3.97 15.21
C SER A 171 -10.26 -3.10 16.30
N SER A 172 -11.05 -2.75 17.33
CA SER A 172 -10.58 -1.99 18.49
C SER A 172 -9.53 -2.77 19.29
N ALA A 173 -9.78 -4.04 19.56
CA ALA A 173 -8.87 -4.89 20.33
C ALA A 173 -7.52 -5.08 19.63
N ILE A 174 -7.52 -5.43 18.33
CA ILE A 174 -6.27 -5.63 17.57
C ILE A 174 -5.51 -4.31 17.39
N THR A 175 -6.21 -3.18 17.20
CA THR A 175 -5.57 -1.86 17.06
C THR A 175 -4.96 -1.41 18.38
N ALA A 176 -5.66 -1.61 19.52
CA ALA A 176 -5.13 -1.33 20.85
C ALA A 176 -3.87 -2.16 21.15
N ALA A 177 -3.90 -3.46 20.83
CA ALA A 177 -2.73 -4.33 20.94
C ALA A 177 -1.56 -3.83 20.07
N GLY A 178 -1.84 -3.46 18.81
CA GLY A 178 -0.85 -2.89 17.90
C GLY A 178 -0.25 -1.59 18.40
N LEU A 179 -1.07 -0.70 18.98
CA LEU A 179 -0.61 0.55 19.59
C LEU A 179 0.36 0.30 20.75
N VAL A 180 0.03 -0.62 21.64
CA VAL A 180 0.88 -0.98 22.79
C VAL A 180 2.19 -1.60 22.31
N LEU A 181 2.11 -2.56 21.40
CA LEU A 181 3.31 -3.23 20.86
C LEU A 181 4.21 -2.26 20.11
N ALA A 182 3.64 -1.37 19.27
CA ALA A 182 4.39 -0.35 18.56
C ALA A 182 5.03 0.67 19.50
N TRP A 183 4.32 1.07 20.56
CA TRP A 183 4.84 1.99 21.60
C TRP A 183 6.08 1.41 22.33
N ILE A 184 6.10 0.10 22.55
CA ILE A 184 7.20 -0.61 23.22
C ILE A 184 8.35 -0.87 22.25
N ALA A 185 8.06 -1.36 21.02
CA ALA A 185 9.09 -1.90 20.12
C ALA A 185 9.78 -0.85 19.25
N ILE A 186 9.08 0.26 18.88
CA ILE A 186 9.68 1.25 17.99
C ILE A 186 10.58 2.21 18.79
N PRO A 187 11.88 2.33 18.43
CA PRO A 187 12.81 3.21 19.13
C PRO A 187 12.43 4.69 19.00
N ARG A 188 12.83 5.48 20.00
CA ARG A 188 12.76 6.94 19.92
C ARG A 188 13.98 7.47 19.21
N ARG A 189 13.78 8.07 18.04
CA ARG A 189 14.85 8.75 17.31
C ARG A 189 14.64 10.27 17.31
N PRO A 190 15.72 11.07 17.31
CA PRO A 190 15.64 12.50 17.07
C PRO A 190 14.93 12.80 15.75
N ARG A 191 14.36 13.99 15.63
CA ARG A 191 13.77 14.48 14.36
C ARG A 191 14.87 14.61 13.32
N ALA A 192 14.68 14.01 12.15
CA ALA A 192 15.68 14.03 11.08
C ALA A 192 15.38 15.08 9.99
N GLY A 193 14.12 15.52 9.84
CA GLY A 193 13.71 16.43 8.77
C GLY A 193 13.71 17.89 9.19
N THR A 194 14.23 18.75 8.33
CA THR A 194 14.03 20.20 8.34
C THR A 194 13.04 20.55 7.23
N GLY A 195 12.09 21.43 7.47
CA GLY A 195 11.10 21.86 6.47
C GLY A 195 9.71 22.05 7.05
N SER A 196 8.80 22.51 6.23
CA SER A 196 7.39 22.73 6.57
C SER A 196 6.49 21.78 5.80
N ILE A 197 5.25 21.61 6.30
CA ILE A 197 4.22 20.90 5.54
C ILE A 197 3.56 21.91 4.62
N ASP A 198 3.54 21.60 3.34
CA ASP A 198 2.72 22.33 2.38
C ASP A 198 1.25 21.93 2.53
N TRP A 199 0.51 22.69 3.32
CA TRP A 199 -0.92 22.47 3.51
C TRP A 199 -1.75 22.77 2.27
N VAL A 200 -1.30 23.71 1.42
CA VAL A 200 -1.99 24.03 0.17
C VAL A 200 -1.84 22.88 -0.81
N GLY A 201 -0.62 22.37 -0.98
CA GLY A 201 -0.38 21.16 -1.76
C GLY A 201 -1.11 19.93 -1.21
N ALA A 202 -1.18 19.77 0.13
CA ALA A 202 -1.92 18.68 0.77
C ALA A 202 -3.42 18.72 0.45
N VAL A 203 -4.04 19.90 0.54
CA VAL A 203 -5.47 20.10 0.20
C VAL A 203 -5.70 19.92 -1.30
N GLY A 204 -4.81 20.45 -2.15
CA GLY A 204 -4.89 20.30 -3.60
C GLY A 204 -4.81 18.83 -4.03
N LEU A 205 -3.85 18.08 -3.50
CA LEU A 205 -3.73 16.65 -3.76
C LEU A 205 -4.96 15.87 -3.26
N ALA A 206 -5.39 16.14 -2.04
CA ALA A 206 -6.57 15.50 -1.45
C ALA A 206 -7.84 15.76 -2.28
N ALA A 207 -8.09 17.02 -2.65
CA ALA A 207 -9.24 17.39 -3.48
C ALA A 207 -9.18 16.72 -4.86
N GLY A 208 -8.02 16.75 -5.51
CA GLY A 208 -7.83 16.11 -6.81
C GLY A 208 -8.04 14.59 -6.75
N LEU A 209 -7.49 13.91 -5.73
CA LEU A 209 -7.67 12.48 -5.54
C LEU A 209 -9.14 12.13 -5.25
N VAL A 210 -9.84 12.87 -4.40
CA VAL A 210 -11.26 12.66 -4.14
C VAL A 210 -12.07 12.82 -5.42
N LEU A 211 -11.84 13.90 -6.18
CA LEU A 211 -12.56 14.18 -7.42
C LEU A 211 -12.31 13.14 -8.53
N VAL A 212 -11.17 12.44 -8.51
CA VAL A 212 -10.89 11.33 -9.46
C VAL A 212 -11.41 10.00 -8.94
N LEU A 213 -11.15 9.68 -7.67
CA LEU A 213 -11.46 8.35 -7.11
C LEU A 213 -12.94 8.17 -6.79
N LEU A 214 -13.63 9.27 -6.43
CA LEU A 214 -15.06 9.22 -6.12
C LEU A 214 -15.93 8.80 -7.33
N PRO A 215 -15.80 9.39 -8.53
CA PRO A 215 -16.51 8.90 -9.69
C PRO A 215 -16.09 7.50 -10.12
N LEU A 216 -14.85 7.08 -9.87
CA LEU A 216 -14.44 5.71 -10.10
C LEU A 216 -15.12 4.72 -9.14
N ALA A 217 -15.33 5.10 -7.88
CA ALA A 217 -16.00 4.25 -6.90
C ALA A 217 -17.53 4.20 -7.10
N GLU A 218 -18.15 5.36 -7.42
CA GLU A 218 -19.61 5.52 -7.48
C GLU A 218 -20.16 5.56 -8.91
N GLY A 219 -19.31 5.47 -9.93
CA GLY A 219 -19.72 5.58 -11.34
C GLY A 219 -20.75 4.54 -11.78
N GLY A 220 -20.75 3.37 -11.15
CA GLY A 220 -21.79 2.34 -11.37
C GLY A 220 -23.18 2.79 -10.87
N THR A 221 -23.24 3.51 -9.75
CA THR A 221 -24.49 4.02 -9.15
C THR A 221 -24.95 5.34 -9.76
N TRP A 222 -24.02 6.25 -10.06
CA TRP A 222 -24.32 7.55 -10.67
C TRP A 222 -24.57 7.47 -12.18
N GLY A 223 -24.10 6.39 -12.82
CA GLY A 223 -24.03 6.22 -14.26
C GLY A 223 -22.73 6.77 -14.84
N TRP A 224 -22.03 5.95 -15.62
CA TRP A 224 -20.73 6.31 -16.24
C TRP A 224 -20.80 7.50 -17.20
N THR A 225 -21.96 7.70 -17.84
CA THR A 225 -22.22 8.80 -18.77
C THR A 225 -22.87 10.01 -18.10
N SER A 226 -23.12 9.98 -16.80
CA SER A 226 -23.75 11.08 -16.11
C SER A 226 -22.85 12.32 -16.08
N PRO A 227 -23.43 13.54 -16.21
CA PRO A 227 -22.67 14.77 -16.14
C PRO A 227 -21.85 14.90 -14.84
N VAL A 228 -22.37 14.41 -13.73
CA VAL A 228 -21.71 14.44 -12.41
C VAL A 228 -20.44 13.59 -12.42
N THR A 229 -20.50 12.35 -12.93
CA THR A 229 -19.38 11.43 -13.04
C THR A 229 -18.26 12.01 -13.92
N ILE A 230 -18.65 12.50 -15.11
CA ILE A 230 -17.70 13.06 -16.08
C ILE A 230 -17.11 14.37 -15.55
N ALA A 231 -17.93 15.30 -15.06
CA ALA A 231 -17.48 16.59 -14.56
C ALA A 231 -16.56 16.44 -13.35
N SER A 232 -16.89 15.54 -12.42
CA SER A 232 -16.06 15.23 -11.26
C SER A 232 -14.69 14.67 -11.68
N GLY A 233 -14.67 13.70 -12.59
CA GLY A 233 -13.42 13.10 -13.07
C GLY A 233 -12.53 14.12 -13.81
N VAL A 234 -13.12 14.92 -14.71
CA VAL A 234 -12.41 15.98 -15.44
C VAL A 234 -11.89 17.05 -14.47
N ALA A 235 -12.73 17.53 -13.55
CA ALA A 235 -12.33 18.48 -12.53
C ALA A 235 -11.18 17.95 -11.68
N GLY A 236 -11.24 16.67 -11.29
CA GLY A 236 -10.18 16.01 -10.53
C GLY A 236 -8.85 15.98 -11.28
N ILE A 237 -8.86 15.62 -12.56
CA ILE A 237 -7.67 15.64 -13.42
C ILE A 237 -7.09 17.06 -13.52
N LEU A 238 -7.95 18.06 -13.75
CA LEU A 238 -7.51 19.45 -13.83
C LEU A 238 -6.91 19.94 -12.51
N VAL A 239 -7.53 19.59 -11.37
CA VAL A 239 -6.99 19.91 -10.03
C VAL A 239 -5.64 19.24 -9.81
N LEU A 240 -5.46 17.96 -10.19
CA LEU A 240 -4.17 17.27 -10.06
C LEU A 240 -3.09 17.87 -10.96
N ILE A 241 -3.44 18.28 -12.18
CA ILE A 241 -2.52 18.99 -13.07
C ILE A 241 -2.13 20.34 -12.45
N GLY A 242 -3.10 21.13 -11.99
CA GLY A 242 -2.87 22.41 -11.32
C GLY A 242 -2.01 22.25 -10.06
N TRP A 243 -2.32 21.23 -9.25
CA TRP A 243 -1.53 20.84 -8.08
C TRP A 243 -0.07 20.49 -8.46
N PHE A 244 0.14 19.67 -9.48
CA PHE A 244 1.48 19.31 -9.93
C PHE A 244 2.29 20.52 -10.42
N LEU A 245 1.65 21.43 -11.17
CA LEU A 245 2.28 22.67 -11.63
C LEU A 245 2.60 23.61 -10.46
N PHE A 246 1.78 23.63 -9.43
CA PHE A 246 2.00 24.40 -8.20
C PHE A 246 3.17 23.83 -7.40
N GLU A 247 3.20 22.49 -7.15
CA GLU A 247 4.30 21.80 -6.46
C GLU A 247 5.68 22.02 -7.12
N ARG A 248 5.71 22.18 -8.45
CA ARG A 248 6.95 22.48 -9.17
C ARG A 248 7.52 23.88 -8.87
N ARG A 249 6.75 24.76 -8.25
CA ARG A 249 7.13 26.16 -7.96
C ARG A 249 7.46 26.41 -6.49
N ILE A 250 7.23 25.43 -5.63
CA ILE A 250 7.42 25.55 -4.18
C ILE A 250 8.79 25.02 -3.79
N THR A 251 9.40 25.64 -2.79
CA THR A 251 10.73 25.29 -2.26
C THR A 251 10.68 23.96 -1.48
N ASP A 252 9.62 23.74 -0.67
CA ASP A 252 9.40 22.54 0.15
C ASP A 252 8.09 21.85 -0.26
N PRO A 253 8.04 21.20 -1.43
CA PRO A 253 6.82 20.55 -1.92
C PRO A 253 6.40 19.39 -1.03
N LEU A 254 5.08 19.13 -0.95
CA LEU A 254 4.54 17.95 -0.27
C LEU A 254 5.07 16.66 -0.92
N VAL A 255 5.09 16.66 -2.24
CA VAL A 255 5.62 15.58 -3.09
C VAL A 255 6.64 16.19 -4.04
N ALA A 256 7.90 15.81 -3.89
CA ALA A 256 8.93 16.30 -4.82
C ALA A 256 8.55 15.89 -6.25
N PRO A 257 8.43 16.85 -7.21
CA PRO A 257 7.98 16.57 -8.58
C PRO A 257 8.81 15.49 -9.29
N ARG A 258 10.09 15.36 -8.93
CA ARG A 258 10.98 14.30 -9.43
C ARG A 258 10.48 12.88 -9.11
N LEU A 259 9.75 12.68 -8.00
CA LEU A 259 9.15 11.39 -7.65
C LEU A 259 8.04 10.97 -8.61
N LEU A 260 7.48 11.92 -9.37
CA LEU A 260 6.46 11.67 -10.38
C LEU A 260 7.00 11.68 -11.81
N THR A 261 8.19 12.28 -12.03
CA THR A 261 8.77 12.44 -13.38
C THR A 261 10.00 11.58 -13.63
N ASN A 262 10.66 11.07 -12.59
CA ASN A 262 11.79 10.14 -12.74
C ASN A 262 11.30 8.81 -13.33
N PRO A 263 11.76 8.38 -14.51
CA PRO A 263 11.23 7.22 -15.20
C PRO A 263 11.21 5.93 -14.38
N PRO A 264 12.26 5.53 -13.64
CA PRO A 264 12.21 4.35 -12.78
C PRO A 264 11.11 4.41 -11.70
N VAL A 265 10.97 5.58 -11.07
CA VAL A 265 9.97 5.82 -10.01
C VAL A 265 8.56 5.80 -10.60
N LEU A 266 8.34 6.50 -11.72
CA LEU A 266 7.06 6.53 -12.43
C LEU A 266 6.63 5.11 -12.87
N VAL A 267 7.54 4.36 -13.47
CA VAL A 267 7.28 2.96 -13.89
C VAL A 267 6.89 2.10 -12.68
N THR A 268 7.53 2.30 -11.54
CA THR A 268 7.20 1.58 -10.30
C THR A 268 5.79 1.95 -9.79
N HIS A 269 5.39 3.22 -9.90
CA HIS A 269 4.02 3.66 -9.55
C HIS A 269 2.97 3.10 -10.51
N LEU A 270 3.26 3.10 -11.82
CA LEU A 270 2.37 2.49 -12.82
C LEU A 270 2.25 0.97 -12.61
N SER A 271 3.36 0.31 -12.29
CA SER A 271 3.34 -1.12 -11.93
C SER A 271 2.48 -1.36 -10.67
N ALA A 272 2.56 -0.48 -9.66
CA ALA A 272 1.71 -0.58 -8.46
C ALA A 272 0.22 -0.43 -8.79
N LEU A 273 -0.14 0.47 -9.70
CA LEU A 273 -1.52 0.66 -10.15
C LEU A 273 -2.08 -0.63 -10.76
N VAL A 274 -1.37 -1.23 -11.72
CA VAL A 274 -1.85 -2.46 -12.39
C VAL A 274 -1.80 -3.68 -11.47
N VAL A 275 -0.85 -3.75 -10.51
CA VAL A 275 -0.85 -4.78 -9.44
C VAL A 275 -2.09 -4.64 -8.55
N GLY A 276 -2.47 -3.41 -8.20
CA GLY A 276 -3.70 -3.13 -7.45
C GLY A 276 -4.96 -3.56 -8.20
N MET A 277 -4.99 -3.34 -9.53
CA MET A 277 -6.08 -3.85 -10.38
C MET A 277 -6.17 -5.37 -10.35
N SER A 278 -5.05 -6.07 -10.60
CA SER A 278 -5.00 -7.55 -10.59
C SER A 278 -5.45 -8.11 -9.25
N MET A 279 -4.98 -7.52 -8.15
CA MET A 279 -5.34 -7.94 -6.80
C MET A 279 -6.85 -7.86 -6.58
N PHE A 280 -7.47 -6.75 -6.96
CA PHE A 280 -8.89 -6.53 -6.68
C PHE A 280 -9.79 -7.41 -7.57
N VAL A 281 -9.43 -7.59 -8.84
CA VAL A 281 -10.09 -8.57 -9.72
C VAL A 281 -10.02 -9.97 -9.13
N MET A 282 -8.87 -10.38 -8.61
CA MET A 282 -8.71 -11.70 -7.99
C MET A 282 -9.59 -11.82 -6.74
N PHE A 283 -9.50 -10.91 -5.78
CA PHE A 283 -10.24 -11.02 -4.52
C PHE A 283 -11.74 -10.96 -4.69
N LEU A 284 -12.26 -9.93 -5.34
CA LEU A 284 -13.71 -9.76 -5.54
C LEU A 284 -14.25 -10.70 -6.61
N GLY A 285 -13.57 -10.80 -7.75
CA GLY A 285 -14.01 -11.63 -8.85
C GLY A 285 -14.10 -13.11 -8.45
N SER A 286 -13.05 -13.66 -7.80
CA SER A 286 -13.08 -15.04 -7.34
C SER A 286 -14.09 -15.26 -6.21
N SER A 287 -14.21 -14.31 -5.27
CA SER A 287 -15.17 -14.41 -4.16
C SER A 287 -16.61 -14.46 -4.67
N TYR A 288 -16.98 -13.59 -5.60
CA TYR A 288 -18.33 -13.60 -6.19
C TYR A 288 -18.56 -14.82 -7.08
N PHE A 289 -17.57 -15.20 -7.87
CA PHE A 289 -17.64 -16.37 -8.73
C PHE A 289 -17.96 -17.66 -7.93
N VAL A 290 -17.22 -17.93 -6.86
CA VAL A 290 -17.43 -19.17 -6.07
C VAL A 290 -18.73 -19.16 -5.29
N GLN A 291 -19.27 -17.99 -4.94
CA GLN A 291 -20.55 -17.85 -4.26
C GLN A 291 -21.76 -17.97 -5.20
N THR A 292 -21.57 -17.83 -6.51
CA THR A 292 -22.65 -17.93 -7.50
C THR A 292 -23.26 -19.36 -7.48
N PRO A 293 -24.60 -19.51 -7.33
CA PRO A 293 -25.27 -20.79 -7.25
C PRO A 293 -25.23 -21.53 -8.60
N ARG A 294 -24.51 -22.64 -8.68
CA ARG A 294 -24.35 -23.42 -9.92
C ARG A 294 -25.68 -23.93 -10.50
N GLY A 295 -26.63 -24.28 -9.65
CA GLY A 295 -27.92 -24.80 -10.08
C GLY A 295 -28.78 -23.80 -10.86
N VAL A 296 -28.51 -22.50 -10.72
CA VAL A 296 -29.23 -21.42 -11.41
C VAL A 296 -28.38 -20.83 -12.53
N ALA A 297 -27.10 -20.63 -12.29
CA ALA A 297 -26.20 -19.93 -13.21
C ALA A 297 -25.51 -20.86 -14.22
N GLY A 298 -25.45 -22.16 -13.96
CA GLY A 298 -24.69 -23.13 -14.75
C GLY A 298 -23.19 -23.19 -14.40
N TYR A 299 -22.66 -22.22 -13.68
CA TYR A 299 -21.28 -22.09 -13.21
C TYR A 299 -21.26 -21.72 -11.72
N GLY A 300 -20.04 -21.59 -11.15
CA GLY A 300 -19.88 -21.29 -9.72
C GLY A 300 -20.05 -22.50 -8.82
N PHE A 301 -20.05 -22.29 -7.51
CA PHE A 301 -20.05 -23.39 -6.52
C PHE A 301 -21.13 -23.24 -5.46
N GLY A 302 -21.84 -22.11 -5.40
CA GLY A 302 -22.83 -21.82 -4.35
C GLY A 302 -22.22 -21.75 -2.96
N ALA A 303 -20.93 -21.42 -2.86
CA ALA A 303 -20.21 -21.38 -1.62
C ALA A 303 -20.75 -20.28 -0.68
N THR A 304 -20.86 -20.60 0.60
CA THR A 304 -21.09 -19.59 1.64
C THR A 304 -19.89 -18.64 1.76
N VAL A 305 -20.07 -17.49 2.40
CA VAL A 305 -18.95 -16.54 2.64
C VAL A 305 -17.81 -17.22 3.40
N LEU A 306 -18.14 -18.07 4.37
CA LEU A 306 -17.15 -18.81 5.14
C LEU A 306 -16.41 -19.83 4.26
N GLU A 307 -17.11 -20.60 3.43
CA GLU A 307 -16.49 -21.55 2.50
C GLU A 307 -15.64 -20.84 1.45
N ALA A 308 -16.11 -19.73 0.86
CA ALA A 308 -15.34 -18.91 -0.06
C ALA A 308 -14.02 -18.47 0.59
N SER A 309 -14.05 -18.06 1.85
CA SER A 309 -12.89 -17.59 2.59
C SER A 309 -11.93 -18.73 2.98
N THR A 310 -12.47 -19.84 3.52
CA THR A 310 -11.65 -20.92 4.13
C THR A 310 -11.19 -21.95 3.10
N VAL A 311 -12.04 -22.32 2.15
CA VAL A 311 -11.72 -23.35 1.15
C VAL A 311 -10.98 -22.76 -0.04
N TYR A 312 -11.43 -21.61 -0.54
CA TYR A 312 -10.90 -21.03 -1.78
C TYR A 312 -9.81 -19.99 -1.55
N LEU A 313 -10.03 -18.98 -0.67
CA LEU A 313 -9.09 -17.88 -0.49
C LEU A 313 -7.93 -18.18 0.46
N LEU A 314 -8.16 -18.96 1.52
CA LEU A 314 -7.13 -19.26 2.52
C LEU A 314 -5.88 -19.96 1.96
N PRO A 315 -5.97 -20.96 1.06
CA PRO A 315 -4.78 -21.56 0.43
C PRO A 315 -3.93 -20.53 -0.31
N GLY A 316 -4.57 -19.58 -1.00
CA GLY A 316 -3.89 -18.44 -1.63
C GLY A 316 -3.20 -17.53 -0.61
N ALA A 317 -3.84 -17.24 0.53
CA ALA A 317 -3.21 -16.45 1.59
C ALA A 317 -1.95 -17.13 2.14
N ILE A 318 -2.01 -18.44 2.36
CA ILE A 318 -0.86 -19.25 2.82
C ILE A 318 0.27 -19.18 1.78
N SER A 319 -0.05 -19.37 0.49
CA SER A 319 0.96 -19.27 -0.58
C SER A 319 1.59 -17.86 -0.62
N GLY A 320 0.79 -16.82 -0.40
CA GLY A 320 1.25 -15.43 -0.33
C GLY A 320 2.24 -15.20 0.81
N VAL A 321 1.98 -15.76 2.01
CA VAL A 321 2.93 -15.71 3.14
C VAL A 321 4.23 -16.41 2.80
N LEU A 322 4.17 -17.61 2.22
CA LEU A 322 5.37 -18.36 1.82
C LEU A 322 6.17 -17.59 0.77
N ALA A 323 5.49 -17.04 -0.24
CA ALA A 323 6.12 -16.20 -1.26
C ALA A 323 6.78 -14.95 -0.64
N SER A 324 6.15 -14.32 0.35
CA SER A 324 6.72 -13.17 1.06
C SER A 324 7.97 -13.51 1.85
N ILE A 325 7.99 -14.64 2.54
CA ILE A 325 9.18 -15.10 3.28
C ILE A 325 10.33 -15.37 2.30
N LEU A 326 10.03 -15.91 1.13
CA LEU A 326 11.01 -16.20 0.08
C LEU A 326 11.45 -14.95 -0.68
N SER A 327 10.61 -13.91 -0.74
CA SER A 327 10.83 -12.72 -1.56
C SER A 327 12.16 -12.04 -1.29
N GLY A 328 12.55 -11.94 -0.02
CA GLY A 328 13.84 -11.33 0.36
C GLY A 328 15.04 -12.06 -0.24
N ARG A 329 15.06 -13.41 -0.22
CA ARG A 329 16.10 -14.21 -0.83
C ARG A 329 16.10 -14.10 -2.35
N LEU A 330 14.91 -14.09 -2.96
CA LEU A 330 14.75 -13.97 -4.41
C LEU A 330 15.21 -12.59 -4.90
N ILE A 331 14.82 -11.52 -4.21
CA ILE A 331 15.20 -10.14 -4.53
C ILE A 331 16.69 -9.94 -4.36
N HIS A 332 17.28 -10.46 -3.27
CA HIS A 332 18.73 -10.39 -3.06
C HIS A 332 19.52 -11.13 -4.15
N ARG A 333 19.03 -12.29 -4.61
CA ARG A 333 19.74 -13.12 -5.60
C ARG A 333 19.55 -12.63 -7.04
N PHE A 334 18.35 -12.18 -7.41
CA PHE A 334 17.94 -11.90 -8.80
C PHE A 334 17.62 -10.42 -9.05
N GLY A 335 17.53 -9.60 -7.99
CA GLY A 335 17.10 -8.22 -8.06
C GLY A 335 15.56 -8.05 -8.11
N SER A 336 15.07 -6.92 -7.61
CA SER A 336 13.63 -6.62 -7.50
C SER A 336 12.91 -6.62 -8.85
N ARG A 337 13.59 -6.13 -9.90
CA ARG A 337 13.05 -6.09 -11.27
C ARG A 337 12.77 -7.51 -11.82
N ALA A 338 13.75 -8.42 -11.72
CA ALA A 338 13.60 -9.79 -12.22
C ALA A 338 12.53 -10.55 -11.44
N VAL A 339 12.44 -10.35 -10.13
CA VAL A 339 11.42 -10.96 -9.27
C VAL A 339 10.03 -10.46 -9.65
N LEU A 340 9.84 -9.16 -9.90
CA LEU A 340 8.55 -8.61 -10.33
C LEU A 340 8.11 -9.19 -11.68
N ILE A 341 9.03 -9.32 -12.65
CA ILE A 341 8.75 -9.92 -13.97
C ILE A 341 8.36 -11.40 -13.82
N ALA A 342 9.15 -12.17 -13.08
CA ALA A 342 8.85 -13.60 -12.85
C ALA A 342 7.52 -13.78 -12.10
N ALA A 343 7.25 -12.96 -11.09
CA ALA A 343 5.98 -12.94 -10.39
C ALA A 343 4.81 -12.66 -11.35
N SER A 344 4.95 -11.69 -12.25
CA SER A 344 3.92 -11.35 -13.24
C SER A 344 3.60 -12.51 -14.18
N VAL A 345 4.60 -13.29 -14.58
CA VAL A 345 4.38 -14.52 -15.37
C VAL A 345 3.53 -15.52 -14.57
N VAL A 346 3.83 -15.71 -13.28
CA VAL A 346 3.03 -16.57 -12.39
C VAL A 346 1.60 -16.03 -12.25
N GLY A 347 1.42 -14.71 -12.10
CA GLY A 347 0.11 -14.07 -12.04
C GLY A 347 -0.73 -14.27 -13.30
N VAL A 348 -0.12 -14.05 -14.47
CA VAL A 348 -0.77 -14.31 -15.77
C VAL A 348 -1.18 -15.78 -15.87
N SER A 349 -0.31 -16.73 -15.50
CA SER A 349 -0.66 -18.16 -15.51
C SER A 349 -1.86 -18.46 -14.61
N GLY A 350 -1.94 -17.86 -13.43
CA GLY A 350 -3.08 -18.02 -12.53
C GLY A 350 -4.39 -17.49 -13.13
N PHE A 351 -4.36 -16.29 -13.73
CA PHE A 351 -5.55 -15.78 -14.42
C PHE A 351 -5.93 -16.59 -15.66
N VAL A 352 -4.95 -17.12 -16.40
CA VAL A 352 -5.21 -18.05 -17.52
C VAL A 352 -5.93 -19.31 -17.03
N VAL A 353 -5.55 -19.86 -15.87
CA VAL A 353 -6.29 -20.96 -15.24
C VAL A 353 -7.73 -20.53 -14.95
N PHE A 354 -7.97 -19.35 -14.37
CA PHE A 354 -9.34 -18.84 -14.16
C PHE A 354 -10.15 -18.70 -15.45
N VAL A 355 -9.51 -18.34 -16.58
CA VAL A 355 -10.20 -18.17 -17.86
C VAL A 355 -10.61 -19.49 -18.49
N PHE A 356 -9.77 -20.53 -18.38
CA PHE A 356 -9.95 -21.79 -19.13
C PHE A 356 -10.27 -23.01 -18.27
N ALA A 357 -10.02 -22.95 -16.95
CA ALA A 357 -10.20 -24.08 -16.03
C ALA A 357 -10.72 -23.56 -14.68
N HIS A 358 -12.05 -23.54 -14.52
CA HIS A 358 -12.72 -23.06 -13.30
C HIS A 358 -13.97 -23.89 -12.93
N ASP A 359 -14.10 -25.08 -13.50
CA ASP A 359 -15.21 -25.98 -13.24
C ASP A 359 -15.05 -26.77 -11.95
N ARG A 360 -13.82 -27.00 -11.52
CA ARG A 360 -13.50 -27.82 -10.33
C ARG A 360 -12.90 -26.97 -9.24
N THR A 361 -13.23 -27.30 -7.99
CA THR A 361 -12.72 -26.57 -6.80
C THR A 361 -11.20 -26.43 -6.78
N TRP A 362 -10.44 -27.49 -7.12
CA TRP A 362 -8.99 -27.45 -7.11
C TRP A 362 -8.40 -26.52 -8.19
N GLU A 363 -9.07 -26.36 -9.35
CA GLU A 363 -8.64 -25.44 -10.42
C GLU A 363 -8.71 -23.99 -9.94
N VAL A 364 -9.84 -23.63 -9.32
CA VAL A 364 -10.02 -22.29 -8.75
C VAL A 364 -9.02 -22.04 -7.61
N ILE A 365 -8.80 -23.02 -6.73
CA ILE A 365 -7.79 -22.91 -5.67
C ILE A 365 -6.38 -22.72 -6.27
N ALA A 366 -6.02 -23.50 -7.30
CA ALA A 366 -4.72 -23.37 -7.96
C ALA A 366 -4.54 -21.98 -8.58
N ALA A 367 -5.56 -21.46 -9.25
CA ALA A 367 -5.55 -20.11 -9.81
C ALA A 367 -5.34 -19.04 -8.73
N ILE A 368 -6.08 -19.13 -7.62
CA ILE A 368 -5.96 -18.20 -6.48
C ILE A 368 -4.57 -18.29 -5.86
N VAL A 369 -4.00 -19.49 -5.69
CA VAL A 369 -2.64 -19.70 -5.17
C VAL A 369 -1.60 -19.01 -6.06
N LEU A 370 -1.68 -19.18 -7.38
CA LEU A 370 -0.75 -18.56 -8.34
C LEU A 370 -0.87 -17.03 -8.31
N VAL A 371 -2.09 -16.49 -8.37
CA VAL A 371 -2.29 -15.03 -8.37
C VAL A 371 -1.87 -14.41 -7.04
N ASN A 372 -2.16 -15.04 -5.89
CA ASN A 372 -1.69 -14.55 -4.59
C ASN A 372 -0.16 -14.59 -4.44
N THR A 373 0.48 -15.63 -4.98
CA THR A 373 1.95 -15.70 -5.05
C THR A 373 2.52 -14.51 -5.83
N TYR A 374 1.94 -14.19 -7.00
CA TYR A 374 2.29 -13.01 -7.78
C TYR A 374 2.12 -11.72 -6.98
N ILE A 375 0.93 -11.50 -6.41
CA ILE A 375 0.62 -10.28 -5.65
C ILE A 375 1.63 -10.09 -4.52
N SER A 376 1.93 -11.14 -3.76
CA SER A 376 2.85 -11.08 -2.63
C SER A 376 4.29 -10.74 -3.04
N LEU A 377 4.79 -11.34 -4.12
CA LEU A 377 6.10 -11.03 -4.67
C LEU A 377 6.16 -9.62 -5.27
N ALA A 378 5.09 -9.16 -5.94
CA ALA A 378 4.99 -7.80 -6.46
C ALA A 378 5.00 -6.76 -5.33
N TYR A 379 4.23 -6.99 -4.26
CA TYR A 379 4.20 -6.12 -3.07
C TYR A 379 5.55 -6.02 -2.36
N ALA A 380 6.36 -7.07 -2.40
CA ALA A 380 7.72 -7.03 -1.87
C ALA A 380 8.70 -6.30 -2.80
N SER A 381 8.53 -6.47 -4.13
CA SER A 381 9.44 -5.90 -5.12
C SER A 381 9.26 -4.40 -5.33
N LEU A 382 8.00 -3.89 -5.31
CA LEU A 382 7.70 -2.49 -5.57
C LEU A 382 8.36 -1.51 -4.58
N PRO A 383 8.23 -1.68 -3.24
CA PRO A 383 8.92 -0.82 -2.29
C PRO A 383 10.45 -0.94 -2.40
N SER A 384 10.97 -2.14 -2.70
CA SER A 384 12.40 -2.36 -2.87
C SER A 384 12.96 -1.61 -4.10
N LEU A 385 12.19 -1.55 -5.21
CA LEU A 385 12.53 -0.74 -6.38
C LEU A 385 12.54 0.76 -6.04
N LEU A 386 11.54 1.24 -5.30
CA LEU A 386 11.47 2.65 -4.91
C LEU A 386 12.61 3.06 -3.98
N VAL A 387 12.90 2.25 -2.96
CA VAL A 387 13.96 2.54 -1.98
C VAL A 387 15.33 2.64 -2.63
N ALA A 388 15.56 1.93 -3.74
CA ALA A 388 16.80 2.02 -4.51
C ALA A 388 16.95 3.34 -5.29
N GLU A 389 15.84 4.01 -5.63
CA GLU A 389 15.81 5.17 -6.53
C GLU A 389 15.52 6.49 -5.80
N VAL A 390 15.15 6.45 -4.51
CA VAL A 390 14.76 7.65 -3.75
C VAL A 390 15.67 7.88 -2.57
N ARG A 391 15.80 9.15 -2.17
CA ARG A 391 16.56 9.53 -0.97
C ARG A 391 15.89 8.98 0.29
N GLN A 392 16.68 8.83 1.36
CA GLN A 392 16.20 8.31 2.63
C GLN A 392 15.10 9.17 3.25
N ASP A 393 15.22 10.49 3.12
CA ASP A 393 14.26 11.49 3.60
C ASP A 393 12.96 11.57 2.78
N GLU A 394 12.86 10.88 1.63
CA GLU A 394 11.68 10.84 0.76
C GLU A 394 11.00 9.47 0.72
N THR A 395 11.53 8.49 1.44
CA THR A 395 11.03 7.10 1.43
C THR A 395 9.56 7.00 1.81
N GLY A 396 9.13 7.75 2.83
CA GLY A 396 7.75 7.77 3.28
C GLY A 396 6.79 8.29 2.21
N VAL A 397 7.13 9.45 1.61
CA VAL A 397 6.32 10.07 0.56
C VAL A 397 6.27 9.20 -0.69
N ALA A 398 7.40 8.67 -1.17
CA ALA A 398 7.46 7.82 -2.36
C ALA A 398 6.60 6.56 -2.20
N ASN A 399 6.69 5.87 -1.06
CA ASN A 399 5.85 4.71 -0.78
C ASN A 399 4.38 5.07 -0.56
N SER A 400 4.08 6.28 -0.09
CA SER A 400 2.71 6.80 -0.01
C SER A 400 2.10 6.94 -1.41
N ILE A 401 2.81 7.52 -2.37
CA ILE A 401 2.38 7.64 -3.77
C ILE A 401 2.18 6.24 -4.39
N ASN A 402 3.09 5.31 -4.11
CA ASN A 402 2.96 3.92 -4.56
C ASN A 402 1.68 3.26 -4.00
N SER A 403 1.37 3.50 -2.73
CA SER A 403 0.12 3.03 -2.11
C SER A 403 -1.12 3.66 -2.73
N ILE A 404 -1.08 4.95 -3.06
CA ILE A 404 -2.17 5.65 -3.76
C ILE A 404 -2.38 5.06 -5.15
N ALA A 405 -1.30 4.88 -5.92
CA ALA A 405 -1.38 4.28 -7.24
C ALA A 405 -2.03 2.88 -7.20
N ARG A 406 -1.65 2.07 -6.23
CA ARG A 406 -2.24 0.75 -5.98
C ARG A 406 -3.72 0.82 -5.61
N SER A 407 -4.11 1.75 -4.73
CA SER A 407 -5.51 1.97 -4.36
C SER A 407 -6.34 2.49 -5.53
N ALA A 408 -5.79 3.38 -6.35
CA ALA A 408 -6.43 3.84 -7.58
C ALA A 408 -6.68 2.67 -8.55
N GLY A 409 -5.68 1.80 -8.74
CA GLY A 409 -5.85 0.57 -9.52
C GLY A 409 -6.94 -0.34 -8.97
N SER A 410 -7.00 -0.53 -7.66
CA SER A 410 -8.06 -1.30 -7.00
C SER A 410 -9.44 -0.68 -7.23
N SER A 411 -9.57 0.66 -7.17
CA SER A 411 -10.83 1.36 -7.43
C SER A 411 -11.28 1.20 -8.88
N VAL A 412 -10.36 1.33 -9.84
CA VAL A 412 -10.65 1.10 -11.27
C VAL A 412 -11.14 -0.33 -11.49
N ALA A 413 -10.48 -1.32 -10.89
CA ALA A 413 -10.86 -2.73 -11.02
C ALA A 413 -12.23 -3.02 -10.37
N SER A 414 -12.50 -2.43 -9.20
CA SER A 414 -13.81 -2.54 -8.53
C SER A 414 -14.93 -2.02 -9.40
N ALA A 415 -14.75 -0.83 -9.94
CA ALA A 415 -15.71 -0.18 -10.83
C ALA A 415 -15.96 -1.00 -12.11
N LEU A 416 -14.89 -1.47 -12.74
CA LEU A 416 -14.97 -2.29 -13.94
C LEU A 416 -15.66 -3.62 -13.65
N LEU A 417 -15.31 -4.30 -12.54
CA LEU A 417 -15.97 -5.54 -12.14
C LEU A 417 -17.45 -5.33 -11.88
N ALA A 418 -17.85 -4.29 -11.13
CA ALA A 418 -19.23 -3.97 -10.87
C ALA A 418 -20.01 -3.71 -12.17
N THR A 419 -19.43 -2.97 -13.12
CA THR A 419 -20.04 -2.68 -14.42
C THR A 419 -20.20 -3.95 -15.26
N LEU A 420 -19.20 -4.83 -15.30
CA LEU A 420 -19.28 -6.09 -16.04
C LEU A 420 -20.35 -7.02 -15.44
N LEU A 421 -20.35 -7.18 -14.11
CA LEU A 421 -21.28 -8.08 -13.44
C LEU A 421 -22.73 -7.59 -13.50
N ALA A 422 -22.97 -6.28 -13.47
CA ALA A 422 -24.30 -5.72 -13.60
C ALA A 422 -24.78 -5.63 -15.08
N GLY A 423 -23.84 -5.45 -16.01
CA GLY A 423 -24.17 -5.23 -17.43
C GLY A 423 -24.34 -6.51 -18.24
N ILE A 424 -23.78 -7.64 -17.81
CA ILE A 424 -23.78 -8.91 -18.55
C ILE A 424 -24.42 -9.98 -17.64
N THR A 425 -25.76 -9.99 -17.58
CA THR A 425 -26.55 -10.87 -16.72
C THR A 425 -27.31 -11.93 -17.54
N LEU A 426 -27.75 -12.98 -16.86
CA LEU A 426 -28.63 -14.00 -17.45
C LEU A 426 -30.01 -13.39 -17.74
N PRO A 427 -30.65 -13.74 -18.88
CA PRO A 427 -31.93 -13.18 -19.28
C PRO A 427 -32.98 -13.27 -18.16
N GLY A 428 -33.55 -12.12 -17.77
CA GLY A 428 -34.61 -12.03 -16.76
C GLY A 428 -34.15 -12.23 -15.31
N THR A 429 -32.84 -12.13 -15.05
CA THR A 429 -32.25 -12.23 -13.69
C THR A 429 -31.19 -11.16 -13.47
N ASP A 430 -30.82 -10.91 -12.21
CA ASP A 430 -29.68 -10.07 -11.83
C ASP A 430 -28.39 -10.89 -11.64
N ILE A 431 -28.39 -12.17 -12.05
CA ILE A 431 -27.23 -13.06 -11.91
C ILE A 431 -26.28 -12.81 -13.08
N PRO A 432 -24.99 -12.47 -12.84
CA PRO A 432 -24.01 -12.29 -13.90
C PRO A 432 -23.84 -13.56 -14.73
N THR A 433 -23.50 -13.41 -16.01
CA THR A 433 -23.12 -14.58 -16.81
C THR A 433 -21.67 -15.01 -16.51
N GLU A 434 -21.32 -16.24 -16.80
CA GLU A 434 -19.94 -16.74 -16.71
C GLU A 434 -18.97 -15.86 -17.53
N SER A 435 -19.38 -15.42 -18.73
CA SER A 435 -18.58 -14.54 -19.58
C SER A 435 -18.21 -13.20 -18.93
N ALA A 436 -19.04 -12.66 -18.05
CA ALA A 436 -18.71 -11.44 -17.29
C ALA A 436 -17.47 -11.64 -16.39
N TYR A 437 -17.40 -12.79 -15.73
CA TYR A 437 -16.24 -13.16 -14.89
C TYR A 437 -15.01 -13.47 -15.75
N VAL A 438 -15.17 -14.19 -16.86
CA VAL A 438 -14.06 -14.48 -17.79
C VAL A 438 -13.44 -13.18 -18.31
N ILE A 439 -14.25 -12.20 -18.71
CA ILE A 439 -13.77 -10.89 -19.13
C ILE A 439 -12.99 -10.20 -18.00
N ALA A 440 -13.53 -10.24 -16.78
CA ALA A 440 -12.86 -9.66 -15.62
C ALA A 440 -11.49 -10.33 -15.35
N PHE A 441 -11.40 -11.65 -15.45
CA PHE A 441 -10.14 -12.38 -15.28
C PHE A 441 -9.14 -12.11 -16.43
N VAL A 442 -9.61 -11.90 -17.66
CA VAL A 442 -8.76 -11.43 -18.78
C VAL A 442 -8.20 -10.04 -18.48
N VAL A 443 -8.99 -9.12 -17.91
CA VAL A 443 -8.48 -7.82 -17.46
C VAL A 443 -7.43 -7.99 -16.36
N GLY A 444 -7.67 -8.88 -15.39
CA GLY A 444 -6.70 -9.23 -14.35
C GLY A 444 -5.38 -9.77 -14.92
N ALA A 445 -5.46 -10.66 -15.93
CA ALA A 445 -4.31 -11.19 -16.65
C ALA A 445 -3.53 -10.10 -17.38
N THR A 446 -4.24 -9.21 -18.08
CA THR A 446 -3.64 -8.07 -18.80
C THR A 446 -2.93 -7.13 -17.84
N ALA A 447 -3.55 -6.81 -16.70
CA ALA A 447 -2.94 -5.99 -15.67
C ALA A 447 -1.67 -6.66 -15.08
N ALA A 448 -1.70 -7.97 -14.82
CA ALA A 448 -0.53 -8.73 -14.37
C ALA A 448 0.59 -8.74 -15.44
N ALA A 449 0.25 -8.91 -16.70
CA ALA A 449 1.22 -8.83 -17.80
C ALA A 449 1.87 -7.45 -17.91
N LEU A 450 1.08 -6.39 -17.82
CA LEU A 450 1.58 -5.02 -17.81
C LEU A 450 2.52 -4.76 -16.62
N ALA A 451 2.23 -5.29 -15.42
CA ALA A 451 3.13 -5.18 -14.28
C ALA A 451 4.52 -5.76 -14.54
N GLY A 452 4.61 -6.83 -15.31
CA GLY A 452 5.87 -7.43 -15.73
C GLY A 452 6.55 -6.73 -16.91
N LEU A 453 5.78 -6.10 -17.79
CA LEU A 453 6.30 -5.42 -18.99
C LEU A 453 6.82 -4.01 -18.69
N LEU A 454 6.13 -3.25 -17.84
CA LEU A 454 6.49 -1.86 -17.49
C LEU A 454 7.95 -1.71 -17.04
N PRO A 455 8.53 -2.58 -16.19
CA PRO A 455 9.93 -2.49 -15.77
C PRO A 455 10.95 -2.58 -16.91
N PHE A 456 10.58 -3.08 -18.07
CA PHE A 456 11.51 -3.09 -19.24
C PHE A 456 11.75 -1.69 -19.80
N PHE A 457 10.79 -0.78 -19.65
CA PHE A 457 10.83 0.53 -20.29
C PHE A 457 11.47 1.64 -19.45
N GLY A 458 11.66 1.45 -18.14
CA GLY A 458 12.11 2.53 -17.28
C GLY A 458 13.17 2.17 -16.23
N ILE A 459 13.41 0.89 -15.97
CA ILE A 459 14.35 0.46 -14.94
C ILE A 459 15.61 -0.06 -15.62
N THR A 460 16.64 0.75 -15.68
CA THR A 460 17.98 0.31 -16.10
C THR A 460 18.53 -0.71 -15.11
N ARG A 461 19.36 -1.65 -15.60
CA ARG A 461 20.07 -2.62 -14.76
C ARG A 461 21.17 -1.91 -13.94
N THR A 462 20.81 -1.15 -12.95
CA THR A 462 21.77 -0.73 -11.93
C THR A 462 21.75 -1.77 -10.81
N THR A 463 22.51 -2.83 -10.98
CA THR A 463 23.13 -3.50 -9.85
C THR A 463 24.19 -2.55 -9.33
N ARG A 464 23.86 -1.56 -8.50
CA ARG A 464 24.84 -0.98 -7.59
C ARG A 464 25.17 -2.07 -6.60
N THR A 465 26.34 -2.62 -6.76
CA THR A 465 26.94 -3.49 -5.75
C THR A 465 27.39 -2.60 -4.59
N PRO A 466 27.44 -3.11 -3.34
CA PRO A 466 28.02 -2.39 -2.20
C PRO A 466 29.44 -1.86 -2.48
N SER A 467 30.18 -2.50 -3.40
CA SER A 467 31.49 -2.03 -3.88
C SER A 467 31.44 -0.71 -4.63
N ASP A 468 30.34 -0.42 -5.35
CA ASP A 468 30.23 0.84 -6.10
C ASP A 468 30.00 2.04 -5.17
N GLU A 469 29.34 1.83 -4.03
CA GLU A 469 29.15 2.87 -2.99
C GLU A 469 30.46 3.11 -2.21
N GLU A 470 31.25 2.07 -1.92
CA GLU A 470 32.57 2.20 -1.32
C GLU A 470 33.56 2.90 -2.27
N GLU A 471 33.53 2.61 -3.58
CA GLU A 471 34.36 3.29 -4.56
C GLU A 471 33.96 4.75 -4.75
N ASP A 472 32.66 5.08 -4.77
CA ASP A 472 32.17 6.47 -4.85
C ASP A 472 32.51 7.26 -3.56
N GLU A 473 32.47 6.64 -2.37
CA GLU A 473 32.83 7.26 -1.10
C GLU A 473 34.36 7.46 -1.00
N VAL A 474 35.15 6.51 -1.46
CA VAL A 474 36.62 6.63 -1.57
C VAL A 474 36.98 7.70 -2.60
N HIS A 475 36.31 7.76 -3.73
CA HIS A 475 36.55 8.78 -4.77
C HIS A 475 36.13 10.19 -4.30
N ALA A 476 34.99 10.32 -3.62
CA ALA A 476 34.55 11.58 -3.01
C ALA A 476 35.53 12.05 -1.90
N THR A 477 36.03 11.12 -1.11
CA THR A 477 37.02 11.41 -0.04
C THR A 477 38.38 11.78 -0.64
N ALA A 478 38.80 11.15 -1.73
CA ALA A 478 40.01 11.49 -2.46
C ALA A 478 39.91 12.87 -3.13
N LEU A 479 38.80 13.19 -3.76
CA LEU A 479 38.55 14.52 -4.33
C LEU A 479 38.53 15.61 -3.25
N ALA A 480 37.90 15.36 -2.10
CA ALA A 480 37.88 16.29 -0.97
C ALA A 480 39.29 16.54 -0.39
N ALA A 481 40.12 15.49 -0.37
CA ALA A 481 41.55 15.61 0.03
C ALA A 481 42.36 16.42 -0.99
N GLU A 482 42.13 16.22 -2.29
CA GLU A 482 42.79 16.97 -3.37
C GLU A 482 42.42 18.47 -3.33
N TRP A 483 41.15 18.79 -3.12
CA TRP A 483 40.68 20.18 -2.97
C TRP A 483 41.15 20.82 -1.65
N GLY A 484 41.32 20.06 -0.59
CA GLY A 484 41.90 20.52 0.68
C GLY A 484 43.39 20.89 0.59
N THR A 485 44.14 20.22 -0.28
CA THR A 485 45.55 20.51 -0.52
C THR A 485 45.78 21.73 -1.45
N VAL A 486 44.87 21.98 -2.35
CA VAL A 486 44.95 23.18 -3.24
C VAL A 486 44.58 24.46 -2.48
N GLY A 487 43.73 24.41 -1.46
CA GLY A 487 43.41 25.53 -0.57
C GLY A 487 44.54 25.89 0.43
N GLY A 488 45.49 25.00 0.64
CA GLY A 488 46.60 25.17 1.61
C GLY A 488 47.83 25.89 1.08
N LEU A 489 47.96 26.17 -0.24
CA LEU A 489 49.14 26.77 -0.84
C LEU A 489 49.06 28.30 -1.03
N GLY A 490 47.98 28.94 -0.55
CA GLY A 490 47.76 30.40 -0.71
C GLY A 490 48.05 31.27 0.51
N GLY A 491 48.71 30.78 1.54
CA GLY A 491 48.86 31.50 2.80
C GLY A 491 50.25 31.46 3.48
N ALA A 492 51.32 31.71 2.73
CA ALA A 492 52.61 31.90 3.34
C ALA A 492 53.42 33.00 2.58
N ASN A 493 53.29 34.26 2.93
CA ASN A 493 54.42 35.17 3.05
C ASN A 493 53.96 36.58 3.49
N THR A 494 54.13 36.97 4.76
CA THR A 494 54.54 38.29 5.20
C THR A 494 55.32 38.16 6.51
N SER A 495 56.62 38.09 6.34
CA SER A 495 57.61 38.31 7.39
C SER A 495 57.62 39.81 7.77
N ARG A 496 57.55 40.14 9.04
CA ARG A 496 58.13 41.35 9.62
C ARG A 496 59.09 40.99 10.74
N PRO A 497 60.34 41.58 10.72
CA PRO A 497 61.34 41.32 11.75
C PRO A 497 61.24 42.37 12.86
N GLY A 498 61.62 41.97 14.08
CA GLY A 498 62.12 42.93 15.10
C GLY A 498 61.26 43.05 16.31
N GLU A 499 61.62 42.33 17.40
CA GLU A 499 61.97 42.96 18.67
C GLU A 499 62.55 41.94 19.63
N ARG A 500 63.79 42.20 20.05
CA ARG A 500 64.48 41.55 21.15
C ARG A 500 63.93 42.12 22.45
N THR A 501 63.66 41.30 23.42
CA THR A 501 63.93 41.63 24.84
C THR A 501 64.30 40.36 25.62
N THR A 502 65.33 40.54 26.36
CA THR A 502 66.09 39.66 27.22
C THR A 502 65.31 39.08 28.42
N PRO A 503 65.85 38.02 29.06
CA PRO A 503 65.19 37.37 30.20
C PRO A 503 65.56 38.08 31.51
N VAL A 504 64.62 38.11 32.46
CA VAL A 504 64.89 38.37 33.87
C VAL A 504 64.31 37.22 34.72
N SER A 505 65.20 36.63 35.45
CA SER A 505 65.05 35.69 36.55
C SER A 505 64.21 36.28 37.68
N GLY A 506 63.41 35.42 38.34
CA GLY A 506 62.75 35.65 39.60
C GLY A 506 61.88 34.48 39.95
#